data_504ad7b138e93d8144bc36ccb4030f11
#
_entry.id   504ad7b138e93d8144bc36ccb4030f11
#
_cell.length_a   1.000
_cell.length_b   1.000
_cell.length_c   1.000
_cell.angle_alpha   90.00
_cell.angle_beta   90.00
_cell.angle_gamma   90.00
#
_symmetry.space_group_name_H-M   'P 1'
#
loop_
_entity.id
_entity.type
_entity.pdbx_description
1 polymer ?
#
loop_
_entity_poly.entity_id
_entity_poly.type
_entity_poly.pdbx_seq_one_letter_code
_entity_poly.pdbx_strand_id
1 'polypeptide(L)'
;MPEFFDSAASDGRDLRVPDAPELLPYLPMLYVAWADGDLEPVEIRAICTRLGTTEGMDEDCQQFLEGWLDPENPPSATDLTTLLAAIRTAAASMQAGERRSLVELGIELAAAAGHQTSAAERQALEAIESSLGLGGSEAVRRLLSPRRTAPEAVGPRSAFDVAAMTRLLDGDQRAIRNKVRGILSRPEFSYRYGLDRDSYRAQVLDWTQALAVEGIGALSFPEDVGGGGDLDAFIAAFETVAFHDLSLLVKLGVQFGLFGGSILQLGTQRHHERYLPLVGTLELPGCFAMTETGHGSNVHDLETVARFESQTDEFVLHTPSPAARKDYIGNAALHGRLATVFAQLEIGAEHHGVHAFLVPIREQDGRVCAGVGVEDCGEKLGLNGIDNGRLWFDQVRIPRQNLLDRFAQVAADGSYSSPISSPTKRFFVMLGTLVGGRVSVALAGLSTSKSALAIAVRYGARRRQFG
;
A
#
# COMPACT_ATOMS: atom_id res chain seq x y z
N MET A 1 -5.15 4.03 -20.81
CA MET A 1 -6.18 4.92 -21.35
C MET A 1 -6.39 4.53 -22.80
N PRO A 2 -7.52 3.99 -23.22
CA PRO A 2 -7.84 3.95 -24.64
C PRO A 2 -8.17 5.37 -25.08
N GLU A 3 -7.70 5.74 -26.26
CA GLU A 3 -7.94 6.99 -26.96
C GLU A 3 -9.43 7.11 -27.31
N PHE A 4 -10.22 7.77 -26.45
CA PHE A 4 -11.64 8.05 -26.72
C PHE A 4 -11.96 9.55 -26.76
N PHE A 5 -10.96 10.42 -26.71
CA PHE A 5 -11.18 11.85 -26.78
C PHE A 5 -10.22 12.49 -27.79
N ASP A 6 -10.55 12.42 -29.06
CA ASP A 6 -9.99 13.37 -30.03
C ASP A 6 -11.15 14.21 -30.63
N SER A 7 -11.03 15.51 -30.43
CA SER A 7 -12.08 16.49 -30.56
C SER A 7 -12.32 16.94 -32.00
N ALA A 8 -13.55 17.02 -32.38
CA ALA A 8 -13.98 18.06 -33.32
C ALA A 8 -15.21 18.77 -32.71
N ALA A 9 -15.04 20.03 -32.37
CA ALA A 9 -16.11 20.89 -31.94
C ALA A 9 -17.22 20.94 -33.01
N SER A 10 -18.43 20.50 -32.66
CA SER A 10 -19.64 20.73 -33.44
C SER A 10 -20.68 21.43 -32.59
N ASP A 11 -21.04 22.60 -33.05
CA ASP A 11 -22.12 23.43 -32.61
C ASP A 11 -23.44 22.64 -32.62
N GLY A 12 -24.14 22.55 -31.48
CA GLY A 12 -25.52 22.03 -31.36
C GLY A 12 -25.60 20.51 -31.08
N ARG A 13 -25.62 20.11 -29.80
CA ARG A 13 -25.91 18.75 -29.37
C ARG A 13 -27.33 18.33 -29.76
N ASP A 14 -27.47 17.22 -30.47
CA ASP A 14 -28.72 16.48 -30.54
C ASP A 14 -28.78 15.54 -29.29
N LEU A 15 -29.41 16.03 -28.21
CA LEU A 15 -29.63 15.25 -26.98
C LEU A 15 -30.89 14.38 -27.06
N ARG A 16 -31.38 14.08 -28.26
CA ARG A 16 -32.45 13.10 -28.43
C ARG A 16 -31.98 11.74 -28.01
N VAL A 17 -32.69 11.14 -27.06
CA VAL A 17 -32.40 9.78 -26.59
C VAL A 17 -32.62 8.83 -27.76
N PRO A 18 -31.58 8.12 -28.25
CA PRO A 18 -31.75 7.10 -29.30
C PRO A 18 -32.70 5.99 -28.82
N ASP A 19 -33.47 5.43 -29.72
CA ASP A 19 -34.37 4.29 -29.43
C ASP A 19 -33.55 2.98 -29.44
N ALA A 20 -32.65 2.85 -28.49
CA ALA A 20 -31.70 1.73 -28.39
C ALA A 20 -31.77 1.07 -27.00
N PRO A 21 -32.12 -0.22 -26.92
CA PRO A 21 -32.19 -0.94 -25.66
C PRO A 21 -30.88 -0.93 -24.85
N GLU A 22 -29.74 -0.80 -25.53
CA GLU A 22 -28.40 -0.78 -24.95
C GLU A 22 -28.16 0.47 -24.09
N LEU A 23 -28.86 1.56 -24.35
CA LEU A 23 -28.77 2.82 -23.58
C LEU A 23 -29.56 2.78 -22.26
N LEU A 24 -30.54 1.91 -22.14
CA LEU A 24 -31.45 1.87 -20.98
C LEU A 24 -30.73 1.78 -19.63
N PRO A 25 -29.64 1.01 -19.45
CA PRO A 25 -28.92 0.96 -18.19
C PRO A 25 -28.24 2.29 -17.81
N TYR A 26 -27.93 3.12 -18.79
CA TYR A 26 -27.17 4.36 -18.58
C TYR A 26 -28.10 5.57 -18.29
N LEU A 27 -29.33 5.55 -18.77
CA LEU A 27 -30.25 6.70 -18.59
C LEU A 27 -30.48 7.07 -17.12
N PRO A 28 -30.74 6.14 -16.19
CA PRO A 28 -30.82 6.46 -14.76
C PRO A 28 -29.53 7.00 -14.17
N MET A 29 -28.38 6.47 -14.62
CA MET A 29 -27.07 6.93 -14.15
C MET A 29 -26.82 8.37 -14.59
N LEU A 30 -27.05 8.71 -15.87
CA LEU A 30 -26.91 10.07 -16.38
C LEU A 30 -27.85 11.05 -15.67
N TYR A 31 -29.10 10.64 -15.39
CA TYR A 31 -30.07 11.48 -14.70
C TYR A 31 -29.64 11.79 -13.25
N VAL A 32 -29.05 10.83 -12.54
CA VAL A 32 -28.54 11.02 -11.17
C VAL A 32 -27.24 11.83 -11.18
N ALA A 33 -26.32 11.58 -12.10
CA ALA A 33 -25.06 12.30 -12.22
C ALA A 33 -25.24 13.82 -12.39
N TRP A 34 -26.26 14.23 -13.12
CA TRP A 34 -26.56 15.63 -13.35
C TRP A 34 -27.59 16.23 -12.37
N ALA A 35 -27.95 15.51 -11.31
CA ALA A 35 -29.02 15.93 -10.40
C ALA A 35 -28.72 17.23 -9.64
N ASP A 36 -27.49 17.50 -9.32
CA ASP A 36 -27.06 18.74 -8.64
C ASP A 36 -26.47 19.80 -9.57
N GLY A 37 -26.41 19.49 -10.88
CA GLY A 37 -25.93 20.40 -11.93
C GLY A 37 -24.42 20.36 -12.14
N ASP A 38 -23.70 19.47 -11.48
CA ASP A 38 -22.25 19.31 -11.60
C ASP A 38 -21.90 17.83 -11.83
N LEU A 39 -21.08 17.54 -12.83
CA LEU A 39 -20.70 16.16 -13.19
C LEU A 39 -19.30 15.86 -12.68
N GLU A 40 -19.21 15.07 -11.63
CA GLU A 40 -17.94 14.76 -10.98
C GLU A 40 -17.08 13.72 -11.75
N PRO A 41 -15.73 13.85 -11.72
CA PRO A 41 -14.84 12.88 -12.37
C PRO A 41 -15.01 11.44 -11.88
N VAL A 42 -15.56 11.21 -10.69
CA VAL A 42 -15.83 9.87 -10.15
C VAL A 42 -17.06 9.26 -10.79
N GLU A 43 -18.07 10.05 -11.08
CA GLU A 43 -19.31 9.63 -11.76
C GLU A 43 -19.03 9.29 -13.21
N ILE A 44 -18.26 10.14 -13.92
CA ILE A 44 -17.78 9.86 -15.28
C ILE A 44 -17.06 8.50 -15.31
N ARG A 45 -16.12 8.27 -14.39
CA ARG A 45 -15.40 6.99 -14.33
C ARG A 45 -16.33 5.80 -14.07
N ALA A 46 -17.32 5.95 -13.21
CA ALA A 46 -18.27 4.88 -12.89
C ALA A 46 -19.09 4.50 -14.15
N ILE A 47 -19.56 5.47 -14.88
CA ILE A 47 -20.31 5.28 -16.14
C ILE A 47 -19.40 4.67 -17.22
N CYS A 48 -18.19 5.22 -17.43
CA CYS A 48 -17.22 4.72 -18.41
C CYS A 48 -16.73 3.30 -18.10
N THR A 49 -16.58 2.94 -16.82
CA THR A 49 -16.21 1.57 -16.42
C THR A 49 -17.27 0.57 -16.87
N ARG A 50 -18.54 0.94 -16.79
CA ARG A 50 -19.64 0.10 -17.23
C ARG A 50 -19.74 0.04 -18.76
N LEU A 51 -19.46 1.16 -19.46
CA LEU A 51 -19.38 1.20 -20.91
C LEU A 51 -18.34 0.21 -21.46
N GLY A 52 -17.17 0.13 -20.84
CA GLY A 52 -16.11 -0.80 -21.24
C GLY A 52 -16.47 -2.29 -21.11
N THR A 53 -17.59 -2.62 -20.47
CA THR A 53 -18.11 -4.01 -20.35
C THR A 53 -19.27 -4.31 -21.31
N THR A 54 -19.71 -3.33 -22.10
CA THR A 54 -20.85 -3.46 -23.03
C THR A 54 -20.35 -3.62 -24.45
N GLU A 55 -20.57 -4.79 -25.06
CA GLU A 55 -20.23 -5.05 -26.46
C GLU A 55 -21.38 -4.59 -27.39
N GLY A 56 -21.03 -3.98 -28.53
CA GLY A 56 -21.96 -3.78 -29.64
C GLY A 56 -22.79 -2.47 -29.63
N MET A 57 -22.34 -1.44 -28.92
CA MET A 57 -22.97 -0.11 -28.94
C MET A 57 -22.69 0.58 -30.30
N ASP A 58 -23.74 1.10 -30.94
CA ASP A 58 -23.62 1.84 -32.20
C ASP A 58 -23.04 3.25 -32.02
N GLU A 59 -22.70 3.90 -33.14
CA GLU A 59 -22.05 5.22 -33.18
C GLU A 59 -22.98 6.32 -32.62
N ASP A 60 -24.30 6.24 -32.86
CA ASP A 60 -25.27 7.20 -32.35
C ASP A 60 -25.41 7.13 -30.85
N CYS A 61 -25.37 5.91 -30.26
CA CYS A 61 -25.38 5.68 -28.80
C CYS A 61 -24.11 6.18 -28.14
N GLN A 62 -22.95 5.98 -28.78
CA GLN A 62 -21.66 6.48 -28.27
C GLN A 62 -21.66 8.01 -28.26
N GLN A 63 -22.06 8.64 -29.35
CA GLN A 63 -22.13 10.11 -29.45
C GLN A 63 -23.11 10.72 -28.43
N PHE A 64 -24.24 10.05 -28.20
CA PHE A 64 -25.21 10.46 -27.17
C PHE A 64 -24.55 10.45 -25.78
N LEU A 65 -23.88 9.34 -25.41
CA LEU A 65 -23.24 9.23 -24.09
C LEU A 65 -22.08 10.20 -23.92
N GLU A 66 -21.24 10.41 -24.93
CA GLU A 66 -20.18 11.43 -24.93
C GLU A 66 -20.75 12.83 -24.70
N GLY A 67 -21.88 13.13 -25.34
CA GLY A 67 -22.59 14.37 -25.13
C GLY A 67 -23.03 14.57 -23.67
N TRP A 68 -23.48 13.55 -22.99
CA TRP A 68 -23.93 13.63 -21.60
C TRP A 68 -22.79 13.56 -20.58
N LEU A 69 -21.60 13.09 -20.96
CA LEU A 69 -20.44 12.97 -20.08
C LEU A 69 -19.44 14.14 -20.19
N ASP A 70 -19.83 15.23 -20.85
CA ASP A 70 -19.03 16.46 -20.96
C ASP A 70 -19.35 17.44 -19.81
N PRO A 71 -18.47 17.60 -18.82
CA PRO A 71 -18.73 18.45 -17.66
C PRO A 71 -18.78 19.96 -18.00
N GLU A 72 -18.18 20.39 -19.11
CA GLU A 72 -18.18 21.80 -19.51
C GLU A 72 -19.49 22.23 -20.17
N ASN A 73 -20.40 21.28 -20.41
CA ASN A 73 -21.65 21.58 -21.14
C ASN A 73 -22.85 20.86 -20.47
N PRO A 74 -23.34 21.38 -19.33
CA PRO A 74 -24.41 20.76 -18.56
C PRO A 74 -25.75 20.71 -19.34
N PRO A 75 -26.55 19.63 -19.19
CA PRO A 75 -27.84 19.49 -19.80
C PRO A 75 -28.85 20.53 -19.22
N SER A 76 -29.76 21.00 -20.05
CA SER A 76 -30.83 21.87 -19.60
C SER A 76 -31.91 21.10 -18.79
N ALA A 77 -32.77 21.83 -18.08
CA ALA A 77 -33.91 21.22 -17.39
C ALA A 77 -34.86 20.49 -18.36
N THR A 78 -34.92 20.95 -19.65
CA THR A 78 -35.72 20.30 -20.69
C THR A 78 -35.08 18.95 -21.09
N ASP A 79 -33.76 18.89 -21.18
CA ASP A 79 -33.03 17.64 -21.51
C ASP A 79 -33.22 16.59 -20.42
N LEU A 80 -33.08 16.97 -19.14
CA LEU A 80 -33.35 16.09 -18.00
C LEU A 80 -34.82 15.60 -17.98
N THR A 81 -35.76 16.46 -18.34
CA THR A 81 -37.19 16.08 -18.47
C THR A 81 -37.39 15.07 -19.60
N THR A 82 -36.69 15.24 -20.71
CA THR A 82 -36.74 14.33 -21.87
C THR A 82 -36.12 12.98 -21.51
N LEU A 83 -34.99 12.98 -20.80
CA LEU A 83 -34.33 11.76 -20.31
C LEU A 83 -35.25 10.96 -19.38
N LEU A 84 -35.92 11.64 -18.45
CA LEU A 84 -36.88 11.00 -17.55
C LEU A 84 -38.12 10.46 -18.28
N ALA A 85 -38.59 11.14 -19.33
CA ALA A 85 -39.66 10.65 -20.17
C ALA A 85 -39.27 9.39 -20.95
N ALA A 86 -38.02 9.30 -21.42
CA ALA A 86 -37.47 8.11 -22.09
C ALA A 86 -37.41 6.93 -21.12
N ILE A 87 -36.93 7.13 -19.89
CA ILE A 87 -36.95 6.10 -18.82
C ILE A 87 -38.38 5.60 -18.59
N ARG A 88 -39.36 6.49 -18.50
CA ARG A 88 -40.78 6.13 -18.33
C ARG A 88 -41.34 5.32 -19.50
N THR A 89 -41.00 5.71 -20.72
CA THR A 89 -41.47 5.02 -21.92
C THR A 89 -40.91 3.61 -21.99
N ALA A 90 -39.62 3.47 -21.73
CA ALA A 90 -38.97 2.16 -21.67
C ALA A 90 -39.57 1.24 -20.57
N ALA A 91 -39.90 1.81 -19.43
CA ALA A 91 -40.51 1.08 -18.31
C ALA A 91 -41.85 0.44 -18.66
N ALA A 92 -42.59 0.97 -19.65
CA ALA A 92 -43.91 0.45 -20.04
C ALA A 92 -43.85 -1.00 -20.57
N SER A 93 -42.74 -1.39 -21.19
CA SER A 93 -42.51 -2.73 -21.75
C SER A 93 -41.73 -3.67 -20.83
N MET A 94 -41.26 -3.22 -19.69
CA MET A 94 -40.37 -3.97 -18.78
C MET A 94 -41.11 -4.70 -17.68
N GLN A 95 -40.56 -5.85 -17.23
CA GLN A 95 -41.03 -6.56 -16.04
C GLN A 95 -40.59 -5.84 -14.74
N ALA A 96 -41.29 -6.12 -13.63
CA ALA A 96 -41.02 -5.45 -12.35
C ALA A 96 -39.56 -5.67 -11.85
N GLY A 97 -38.93 -6.80 -12.15
CA GLY A 97 -37.54 -7.09 -11.83
C GLY A 97 -36.56 -6.19 -12.59
N GLU A 98 -36.76 -6.02 -13.89
CA GLU A 98 -35.94 -5.19 -14.77
C GLU A 98 -36.03 -3.71 -14.39
N ARG A 99 -37.24 -3.21 -14.08
CA ARG A 99 -37.42 -1.84 -13.58
C ARG A 99 -36.66 -1.59 -12.29
N ARG A 100 -36.63 -2.58 -11.39
CA ARG A 100 -35.86 -2.49 -10.13
C ARG A 100 -34.37 -2.40 -10.37
N SER A 101 -33.85 -3.16 -11.34
CA SER A 101 -32.43 -3.11 -11.71
C SER A 101 -32.01 -1.74 -12.24
N LEU A 102 -32.89 -1.02 -12.97
CA LEU A 102 -32.60 0.34 -13.41
C LEU A 102 -32.47 1.34 -12.25
N VAL A 103 -33.28 1.19 -11.21
CA VAL A 103 -33.14 2.04 -10.00
C VAL A 103 -31.83 1.72 -9.26
N GLU A 104 -31.48 0.44 -9.18
CA GLU A 104 -30.21 0.00 -8.53
C GLU A 104 -28.99 0.64 -9.21
N LEU A 105 -29.01 0.84 -10.52
CA LEU A 105 -27.92 1.51 -11.25
C LEU A 105 -27.76 2.99 -10.89
N GLY A 106 -28.86 3.72 -10.75
CA GLY A 106 -28.80 5.10 -10.24
C GLY A 106 -28.30 5.19 -8.80
N ILE A 107 -28.65 4.21 -7.98
CA ILE A 107 -28.17 4.07 -6.60
C ILE A 107 -26.67 3.77 -6.55
N GLU A 108 -26.18 2.86 -7.42
CA GLU A 108 -24.76 2.54 -7.52
C GLU A 108 -23.94 3.77 -7.87
N LEU A 109 -24.42 4.61 -8.77
CA LEU A 109 -23.75 5.86 -9.13
C LEU A 109 -23.70 6.85 -7.95
N ALA A 110 -24.84 7.15 -7.33
CA ALA A 110 -24.89 8.02 -6.16
C ALA A 110 -24.00 7.53 -5.00
N ALA A 111 -23.79 6.21 -4.89
CA ALA A 111 -22.88 5.62 -3.89
C ALA A 111 -21.41 5.70 -4.31
N ALA A 112 -21.10 5.77 -5.62
CA ALA A 112 -19.73 5.80 -6.13
C ALA A 112 -19.02 7.12 -5.83
N ALA A 113 -19.76 8.22 -5.71
CA ALA A 113 -19.26 9.56 -5.36
C ALA A 113 -18.62 9.65 -3.95
N GLY A 114 -18.83 8.64 -3.10
CA GLY A 114 -18.13 8.49 -1.80
C GLY A 114 -18.54 9.47 -0.69
N HIS A 115 -19.42 10.43 -0.98
CA HIS A 115 -20.01 11.34 -0.02
C HIS A 115 -21.48 10.98 0.30
N GLN A 116 -22.07 11.70 1.24
CA GLN A 116 -23.50 11.55 1.52
C GLN A 116 -24.30 11.99 0.29
N THR A 117 -25.16 11.09 -0.20
CA THR A 117 -26.07 11.38 -1.31
C THR A 117 -26.73 12.76 -1.10
N SER A 118 -26.56 13.68 -2.03
CA SER A 118 -27.07 15.05 -1.97
C SER A 118 -28.61 15.08 -1.94
N ALA A 119 -29.20 16.23 -1.59
CA ALA A 119 -30.64 16.38 -1.64
C ALA A 119 -31.17 16.26 -3.09
N ALA A 120 -30.38 16.74 -4.06
CA ALA A 120 -30.72 16.69 -5.48
C ALA A 120 -30.67 15.25 -6.04
N GLU A 121 -29.60 14.50 -5.73
CA GLU A 121 -29.51 13.08 -6.12
C GLU A 121 -30.65 12.23 -5.52
N ARG A 122 -31.04 12.50 -4.27
CA ARG A 122 -32.19 11.85 -3.65
C ARG A 122 -33.47 12.12 -4.41
N GLN A 123 -33.71 13.40 -4.75
CA GLN A 123 -34.89 13.78 -5.53
C GLN A 123 -34.88 13.16 -6.93
N ALA A 124 -33.71 13.05 -7.55
CA ALA A 124 -33.54 12.36 -8.83
C ALA A 124 -33.90 10.87 -8.74
N LEU A 125 -33.43 10.17 -7.71
CA LEU A 125 -33.76 8.77 -7.47
C LEU A 125 -35.28 8.56 -7.24
N GLU A 126 -35.92 9.45 -6.49
CA GLU A 126 -37.40 9.43 -6.30
C GLU A 126 -38.16 9.65 -7.62
N ALA A 127 -37.66 10.55 -8.46
CA ALA A 127 -38.24 10.82 -9.78
C ALA A 127 -38.10 9.61 -10.72
N ILE A 128 -36.97 8.92 -10.70
CA ILE A 128 -36.73 7.67 -11.45
C ILE A 128 -37.70 6.58 -10.94
N GLU A 129 -37.78 6.34 -9.65
CA GLU A 129 -38.72 5.34 -9.07
C GLU A 129 -40.16 5.59 -9.47
N SER A 130 -40.59 6.83 -9.35
CA SER A 130 -41.94 7.24 -9.75
C SER A 130 -42.20 6.99 -11.23
N SER A 131 -41.19 7.27 -12.08
CA SER A 131 -41.24 7.08 -13.54
C SER A 131 -41.29 5.59 -13.92
N LEU A 132 -40.66 4.73 -13.15
CA LEU A 132 -40.68 3.28 -13.35
C LEU A 132 -41.91 2.59 -12.76
N GLY A 133 -42.81 3.33 -12.09
CA GLY A 133 -44.00 2.79 -11.44
C GLY A 133 -43.69 1.93 -10.22
N LEU A 134 -42.52 2.11 -9.64
CA LEU A 134 -42.08 1.44 -8.42
C LEU A 134 -42.37 2.39 -7.24
N GLY A 135 -43.59 2.37 -6.71
CA GLY A 135 -43.93 3.18 -5.55
C GLY A 135 -43.20 2.71 -4.30
N GLY A 136 -42.14 3.42 -3.92
CA GLY A 136 -41.50 3.29 -2.63
C GLY A 136 -40.79 1.99 -2.38
N SER A 137 -39.78 1.64 -3.19
CA SER A 137 -38.96 0.46 -2.87
C SER A 137 -38.26 0.69 -1.53
N GLU A 138 -38.24 -0.35 -0.70
CA GLU A 138 -37.61 -0.30 0.63
C GLU A 138 -36.10 -0.02 0.53
N ALA A 139 -35.46 -0.32 -0.62
CA ALA A 139 -34.07 -0.05 -0.89
C ALA A 139 -33.79 1.46 -1.03
N VAL A 140 -34.60 2.17 -1.81
CA VAL A 140 -34.49 3.63 -1.96
C VAL A 140 -34.86 4.35 -0.66
N ARG A 141 -35.92 3.92 0.05
CA ARG A 141 -36.23 4.47 1.37
C ARG A 141 -35.09 4.32 2.37
N ARG A 142 -34.29 3.24 2.30
CA ARG A 142 -33.13 3.05 3.17
C ARG A 142 -31.94 3.93 2.78
N LEU A 143 -31.74 4.21 1.50
CA LEU A 143 -30.72 5.12 1.00
C LEU A 143 -31.13 6.58 1.19
N LEU A 144 -32.41 6.89 0.91
CA LEU A 144 -32.99 8.23 1.04
C LEU A 144 -33.34 8.57 2.50
N SER A 145 -33.45 7.62 3.39
CA SER A 145 -33.53 7.93 4.81
C SER A 145 -32.27 8.68 5.17
N PRO A 146 -32.36 9.97 5.66
CA PRO A 146 -31.21 10.59 6.27
C PRO A 146 -30.65 9.51 7.20
N ARG A 147 -29.32 9.23 7.10
CA ARG A 147 -28.70 8.43 8.16
C ARG A 147 -29.16 9.09 9.43
N ARG A 148 -30.22 8.58 10.02
CA ARG A 148 -30.48 8.79 11.42
C ARG A 148 -29.11 8.48 12.00
N THR A 149 -28.42 9.50 12.57
CA THR A 149 -27.46 9.23 13.64
C THR A 149 -28.04 8.05 14.31
N ALA A 150 -27.48 6.86 14.06
CA ALA A 150 -28.15 5.59 14.38
C ALA A 150 -28.76 5.85 15.74
N PRO A 151 -30.07 5.71 15.96
CA PRO A 151 -30.55 5.77 17.29
C PRO A 151 -29.61 4.82 17.93
N GLU A 152 -28.81 5.29 18.94
CA GLU A 152 -27.97 4.39 19.70
C GLU A 152 -28.70 3.11 19.66
N ALA A 153 -28.19 2.14 18.88
CA ALA A 153 -28.94 0.92 18.69
C ALA A 153 -29.08 0.41 20.11
N VAL A 154 -30.27 0.55 20.66
CA VAL A 154 -30.67 -0.22 21.81
C VAL A 154 -30.90 -1.64 21.26
N GLY A 155 -29.83 -2.11 20.57
CA GLY A 155 -29.59 -3.52 20.45
C GLY A 155 -29.26 -4.02 21.86
N PRO A 156 -29.44 -5.29 22.15
CA PRO A 156 -29.05 -5.81 23.44
C PRO A 156 -27.64 -5.31 23.71
N ARG A 157 -27.45 -4.47 24.72
CA ARG A 157 -26.15 -3.97 25.17
C ARG A 157 -25.25 -5.17 25.18
N SER A 158 -24.14 -5.11 24.44
CA SER A 158 -23.20 -6.21 24.35
C SER A 158 -23.04 -6.81 25.76
N ALA A 159 -23.21 -8.12 25.88
CA ALA A 159 -23.19 -8.79 27.18
C ALA A 159 -21.83 -8.61 27.91
N PHE A 160 -20.88 -7.88 27.31
CA PHE A 160 -19.57 -7.59 27.88
C PHE A 160 -19.14 -6.12 27.62
N ASP A 161 -18.29 -5.58 28.50
CA ASP A 161 -17.69 -4.27 28.34
C ASP A 161 -16.61 -4.30 27.25
N VAL A 162 -16.90 -3.69 26.09
CA VAL A 162 -15.98 -3.60 24.96
C VAL A 162 -14.70 -2.87 25.34
N ALA A 163 -14.79 -1.82 26.18
CA ALA A 163 -13.60 -1.06 26.60
C ALA A 163 -12.71 -1.89 27.53
N ALA A 164 -13.30 -2.67 28.43
CA ALA A 164 -12.55 -3.60 29.28
C ALA A 164 -11.91 -4.72 28.45
N MET A 165 -12.60 -5.27 27.44
CA MET A 165 -12.05 -6.26 26.54
C MET A 165 -10.89 -5.68 25.71
N THR A 166 -11.03 -4.47 25.19
CA THR A 166 -9.95 -3.78 24.46
C THR A 166 -8.73 -3.59 25.36
N ARG A 167 -8.93 -3.17 26.62
CA ARG A 167 -7.82 -3.04 27.58
C ARG A 167 -7.11 -4.37 27.81
N LEU A 168 -7.86 -5.44 27.97
CA LEU A 168 -7.32 -6.79 28.15
C LEU A 168 -6.48 -7.24 26.93
N LEU A 169 -7.01 -7.06 25.73
CA LEU A 169 -6.34 -7.47 24.48
C LEU A 169 -5.14 -6.62 24.12
N ASP A 170 -5.15 -5.32 24.47
CA ASP A 170 -4.01 -4.45 24.24
C ASP A 170 -2.86 -4.74 25.19
N GLY A 171 -3.13 -5.31 26.37
CA GLY A 171 -2.11 -5.71 27.35
C GLY A 171 -1.24 -4.56 27.83
N ASP A 172 0.00 -4.88 28.22
CA ASP A 172 0.96 -3.92 28.76
C ASP A 172 1.39 -2.85 27.73
N GLN A 173 1.32 -3.19 26.44
CA GLN A 173 1.69 -2.30 25.33
C GLN A 173 0.53 -1.38 24.85
N ARG A 174 -0.49 -1.20 25.68
CA ARG A 174 -1.66 -0.36 25.35
C ARG A 174 -1.27 1.09 25.02
N ALA A 175 -0.32 1.65 25.73
CA ALA A 175 0.10 3.04 25.55
C ALA A 175 0.64 3.27 24.13
N ILE A 176 1.55 2.41 23.67
CA ILE A 176 2.13 2.50 22.32
C ILE A 176 1.08 2.19 21.24
N ARG A 177 0.20 1.20 21.44
CA ARG A 177 -0.90 0.89 20.52
C ARG A 177 -1.83 2.08 20.32
N ASN A 178 -2.19 2.78 21.41
CA ASN A 178 -3.03 3.97 21.35
C ASN A 178 -2.31 5.16 20.68
N LYS A 179 -1.00 5.34 20.94
CA LYS A 179 -0.18 6.34 20.23
C LYS A 179 -0.22 6.10 18.73
N VAL A 180 0.05 4.87 18.28
CA VAL A 180 0.06 4.51 16.85
C VAL A 180 -1.34 4.68 16.24
N ARG A 181 -2.42 4.22 16.89
CA ARG A 181 -3.80 4.43 16.43
C ARG A 181 -4.10 5.92 16.27
N GLY A 182 -3.66 6.77 17.22
CA GLY A 182 -3.81 8.22 17.15
C GLY A 182 -3.08 8.83 15.96
N ILE A 183 -1.86 8.38 15.66
CA ILE A 183 -1.10 8.82 14.49
C ILE A 183 -1.82 8.39 13.19
N LEU A 184 -2.18 7.12 13.08
CA LEU A 184 -2.83 6.57 11.88
C LEU A 184 -4.24 7.14 11.62
N SER A 185 -4.86 7.79 12.61
CA SER A 185 -6.16 8.47 12.44
C SER A 185 -6.07 9.89 11.91
N ARG A 186 -4.87 10.42 11.72
CA ARG A 186 -4.65 11.78 11.18
C ARG A 186 -4.97 11.85 9.69
N PRO A 187 -5.38 13.01 9.16
CA PRO A 187 -5.74 13.17 7.74
C PRO A 187 -4.66 12.74 6.74
N GLU A 188 -3.37 12.93 7.06
CA GLU A 188 -2.25 12.53 6.21
C GLU A 188 -2.18 11.02 5.97
N PHE A 189 -2.76 10.19 6.87
CA PHE A 189 -2.84 8.73 6.71
C PHE A 189 -4.09 8.27 5.96
N SER A 190 -4.91 9.19 5.44
CA SER A 190 -6.08 8.82 4.64
C SER A 190 -5.66 8.13 3.34
N TYR A 191 -6.39 7.05 2.99
CA TYR A 191 -6.15 6.34 1.73
C TYR A 191 -6.52 7.22 0.54
N ARG A 192 -5.65 7.21 -0.47
CA ARG A 192 -5.92 7.74 -1.81
C ARG A 192 -6.03 6.56 -2.76
N TYR A 193 -7.21 6.31 -3.26
CA TYR A 193 -7.46 5.22 -4.19
C TYR A 193 -7.04 5.63 -5.62
N GLY A 194 -6.69 4.62 -6.45
CA GLY A 194 -6.35 4.84 -7.85
C GLY A 194 -4.99 5.47 -8.11
N LEU A 195 -4.10 5.54 -7.10
CA LEU A 195 -2.74 6.00 -7.30
C LEU A 195 -1.99 5.03 -8.23
N ASP A 196 -1.16 5.59 -9.11
CA ASP A 196 -0.13 4.81 -9.79
C ASP A 196 0.91 4.29 -8.78
N ARG A 197 1.74 3.35 -9.22
CA ARG A 197 2.72 2.69 -8.35
C ARG A 197 3.70 3.66 -7.70
N ASP A 198 4.19 4.64 -8.44
CA ASP A 198 5.23 5.54 -7.95
C ASP A 198 4.65 6.56 -6.97
N SER A 199 3.46 7.07 -7.23
CA SER A 199 2.68 7.90 -6.30
C SER A 199 2.34 7.14 -5.02
N TYR A 200 1.99 5.85 -5.09
CA TYR A 200 1.75 5.04 -3.91
C TYR A 200 3.02 4.79 -3.09
N ARG A 201 4.17 4.55 -3.74
CA ARG A 201 5.48 4.43 -3.08
C ARG A 201 5.87 5.72 -2.35
N ALA A 202 5.62 6.88 -2.97
CA ALA A 202 5.84 8.18 -2.34
C ALA A 202 4.94 8.36 -1.11
N GLN A 203 3.64 8.06 -1.21
CA GLN A 203 2.72 8.10 -0.07
C GLN A 203 3.18 7.21 1.10
N VAL A 204 3.62 5.98 0.80
CA VAL A 204 4.12 5.05 1.84
C VAL A 204 5.42 5.58 2.47
N LEU A 205 6.28 6.27 1.72
CA LEU A 205 7.47 6.92 2.26
C LEU A 205 7.08 8.06 3.22
N ASP A 206 6.13 8.93 2.82
CA ASP A 206 5.64 10.03 3.63
C ASP A 206 5.03 9.53 4.96
N TRP A 207 4.23 8.47 4.91
CA TRP A 207 3.70 7.82 6.11
C TRP A 207 4.80 7.22 7.00
N THR A 208 5.82 6.62 6.40
CA THR A 208 6.98 6.09 7.15
C THR A 208 7.73 7.22 7.85
N GLN A 209 7.93 8.35 7.16
CA GLN A 209 8.56 9.54 7.73
C GLN A 209 7.73 10.12 8.90
N ALA A 210 6.42 10.21 8.76
CA ALA A 210 5.53 10.68 9.81
C ALA A 210 5.62 9.78 11.08
N LEU A 211 5.71 8.46 10.91
CA LEU A 211 5.92 7.53 12.02
C LEU A 211 7.32 7.68 12.63
N ALA A 212 8.35 7.94 11.82
CA ALA A 212 9.72 8.15 12.30
C ALA A 212 9.83 9.43 13.14
N VAL A 213 9.23 10.54 12.71
CA VAL A 213 9.17 11.81 13.46
C VAL A 213 8.54 11.62 14.85
N GLU A 214 7.57 10.73 14.97
CA GLU A 214 6.93 10.37 16.25
C GLU A 214 7.75 9.38 17.10
N GLY A 215 8.95 9.00 16.65
CA GLY A 215 9.86 8.11 17.36
C GLY A 215 9.53 6.62 17.23
N ILE A 216 8.55 6.24 16.37
CA ILE A 216 8.15 4.84 16.20
C ILE A 216 9.29 4.00 15.59
N GLY A 217 10.10 4.61 14.72
CA GLY A 217 11.23 3.94 14.07
C GLY A 217 12.38 3.54 15.01
N ALA A 218 12.54 4.26 16.12
CA ALA A 218 13.66 4.06 17.04
C ALA A 218 13.29 3.30 18.33
N LEU A 219 12.06 2.80 18.45
CA LEU A 219 11.56 2.16 19.67
C LEU A 219 12.45 1.03 20.18
N SER A 220 13.00 0.19 19.29
CA SER A 220 13.86 -0.94 19.66
C SER A 220 15.35 -0.61 19.75
N PHE A 221 15.76 0.62 19.37
CA PHE A 221 17.16 1.02 19.44
C PHE A 221 17.55 1.44 20.86
N PRO A 222 18.82 1.29 21.26
CA PRO A 222 19.27 1.70 22.57
C PRO A 222 19.04 3.19 22.88
N GLU A 223 18.83 3.53 24.14
CA GLU A 223 18.57 4.90 24.59
C GLU A 223 19.77 5.84 24.35
N ASP A 224 20.98 5.33 24.47
CA ASP A 224 22.24 6.07 24.25
C ASP A 224 22.46 6.53 22.81
N VAL A 225 21.70 5.96 21.85
CA VAL A 225 21.67 6.39 20.45
C VAL A 225 20.32 7.02 20.05
N GLY A 226 19.53 7.46 21.01
CA GLY A 226 18.27 8.14 20.81
C GLY A 226 17.06 7.21 20.57
N GLY A 227 17.17 5.94 20.92
CA GLY A 227 16.09 4.97 20.85
C GLY A 227 15.27 4.85 22.14
N GLY A 228 14.29 3.96 22.12
CA GLY A 228 13.43 3.67 23.28
C GLY A 228 13.87 2.47 24.13
N GLY A 229 14.82 1.67 23.66
CA GLY A 229 15.28 0.44 24.33
C GLY A 229 14.21 -0.67 24.44
N ASP A 230 13.07 -0.52 23.76
CA ASP A 230 11.87 -1.35 23.97
C ASP A 230 11.48 -2.10 22.66
N LEU A 231 11.93 -3.35 22.56
CA LEU A 231 11.58 -4.22 21.43
C LEU A 231 10.09 -4.61 21.46
N ASP A 232 9.50 -4.78 22.63
CA ASP A 232 8.09 -5.18 22.77
C ASP A 232 7.17 -4.05 22.30
N ALA A 233 7.53 -2.79 22.61
CA ALA A 233 6.85 -1.61 22.07
C ALA A 233 6.97 -1.54 20.53
N PHE A 234 8.14 -1.85 19.97
CA PHE A 234 8.31 -1.89 18.51
C PHE A 234 7.40 -2.96 17.87
N ILE A 235 7.36 -4.17 18.44
CA ILE A 235 6.49 -5.26 17.96
C ILE A 235 5.01 -4.86 18.06
N ALA A 236 4.58 -4.22 19.15
CA ALA A 236 3.22 -3.77 19.33
C ALA A 236 2.84 -2.63 18.37
N ALA A 237 3.76 -1.71 18.09
CA ALA A 237 3.59 -0.68 17.07
C ALA A 237 3.46 -1.30 15.67
N PHE A 238 4.33 -2.24 15.35
CA PHE A 238 4.34 -2.98 14.08
C PHE A 238 3.01 -3.71 13.86
N GLU A 239 2.52 -4.48 14.86
CA GLU A 239 1.21 -5.13 14.81
C GLU A 239 0.07 -4.12 14.58
N THR A 240 0.14 -2.95 15.22
CA THR A 240 -0.90 -1.93 15.11
C THR A 240 -0.93 -1.28 13.72
N VAL A 241 0.23 -1.01 13.11
CA VAL A 241 0.35 -0.50 11.73
C VAL A 241 -0.22 -1.49 10.71
N ALA A 242 -0.17 -2.80 10.98
CA ALA A 242 -0.72 -3.84 10.09
C ALA A 242 -2.24 -3.72 9.87
N PHE A 243 -2.98 -3.06 10.75
CA PHE A 243 -4.40 -2.77 10.55
C PHE A 243 -4.65 -1.63 9.56
N HIS A 244 -3.62 -0.84 9.26
CA HIS A 244 -3.74 0.29 8.35
C HIS A 244 -3.32 -0.11 6.93
N ASP A 245 -2.03 -0.30 6.66
CA ASP A 245 -1.50 -0.60 5.34
C ASP A 245 -0.30 -1.56 5.41
N LEU A 246 -0.32 -2.62 4.61
CA LEU A 246 0.75 -3.63 4.63
C LEU A 246 2.02 -3.19 3.91
N SER A 247 1.94 -2.28 2.94
CA SER A 247 3.14 -1.71 2.31
C SER A 247 3.87 -0.80 3.28
N LEU A 248 3.13 0.05 4.03
CA LEU A 248 3.67 0.85 5.12
C LEU A 248 4.33 -0.03 6.18
N LEU A 249 3.62 -1.09 6.60
CA LEU A 249 4.15 -2.05 7.57
C LEU A 249 5.47 -2.65 7.13
N VAL A 250 5.53 -3.17 5.90
CA VAL A 250 6.75 -3.82 5.38
C VAL A 250 7.87 -2.80 5.22
N LYS A 251 7.57 -1.57 4.77
CA LYS A 251 8.59 -0.51 4.68
C LYS A 251 9.16 -0.16 6.05
N LEU A 252 8.33 -0.04 7.07
CA LEU A 252 8.74 0.14 8.47
C LEU A 252 9.60 -1.04 8.94
N GLY A 253 9.20 -2.27 8.64
CA GLY A 253 9.95 -3.49 8.95
C GLY A 253 11.31 -3.56 8.26
N VAL A 254 11.39 -3.19 6.97
CA VAL A 254 12.66 -3.15 6.23
C VAL A 254 13.60 -2.09 6.81
N GLN A 255 13.10 -0.88 7.03
CA GLN A 255 13.91 0.25 7.48
C GLN A 255 14.43 0.05 8.91
N PHE A 256 13.52 -0.15 9.86
CA PHE A 256 13.85 -0.13 11.28
C PHE A 256 14.15 -1.51 11.82
N GLY A 257 13.38 -2.53 11.39
CA GLY A 257 13.52 -3.90 11.87
C GLY A 257 14.65 -4.68 11.23
N LEU A 258 14.78 -4.65 9.90
CA LEU A 258 15.82 -5.43 9.19
C LEU A 258 17.11 -4.63 9.01
N PHE A 259 17.06 -3.48 8.36
CA PHE A 259 18.26 -2.67 8.14
C PHE A 259 18.81 -2.11 9.46
N GLY A 260 17.99 -1.40 10.24
CA GLY A 260 18.40 -0.92 11.57
C GLY A 260 18.73 -2.06 12.52
N GLY A 261 17.91 -3.11 12.55
CA GLY A 261 18.15 -4.31 13.34
C GLY A 261 19.45 -5.03 13.00
N SER A 262 19.86 -5.07 11.73
CA SER A 262 21.16 -5.64 11.33
C SER A 262 22.34 -4.83 11.89
N ILE A 263 22.24 -3.50 11.86
CA ILE A 263 23.25 -2.62 12.44
C ILE A 263 23.34 -2.84 13.96
N LEU A 264 22.18 -2.89 14.64
CA LEU A 264 22.09 -3.10 16.07
C LEU A 264 22.66 -4.46 16.49
N GLN A 265 22.33 -5.52 15.78
CA GLN A 265 22.65 -6.91 16.20
C GLN A 265 24.01 -7.39 15.71
N LEU A 266 24.45 -6.94 14.54
CA LEU A 266 25.69 -7.40 13.90
C LEU A 266 26.83 -6.37 14.00
N GLY A 267 26.50 -5.10 14.25
CA GLY A 267 27.45 -4.02 14.46
C GLY A 267 27.98 -3.96 15.90
N THR A 268 28.94 -3.10 16.08
CA THR A 268 29.51 -2.70 17.39
C THR A 268 29.19 -1.26 17.68
N GLN A 269 29.55 -0.74 18.86
CA GLN A 269 29.22 0.61 19.36
C GLN A 269 29.46 1.70 18.31
N ARG A 270 30.59 1.66 17.58
CA ARG A 270 30.90 2.62 16.53
C ARG A 270 29.86 2.67 15.40
N HIS A 271 29.24 1.50 15.08
CA HIS A 271 28.19 1.44 14.07
C HIS A 271 26.86 1.97 14.63
N HIS A 272 26.58 1.65 15.91
CA HIS A 272 25.37 2.12 16.58
C HIS A 272 25.35 3.67 16.64
N GLU A 273 26.41 4.28 17.18
CA GLU A 273 26.53 5.73 17.31
C GLU A 273 26.48 6.46 15.96
N ARG A 274 27.08 5.86 14.93
CA ARG A 274 27.15 6.49 13.61
C ARG A 274 25.85 6.40 12.82
N TYR A 275 25.13 5.28 12.88
CA TYR A 275 24.06 4.99 11.96
C TYR A 275 22.66 4.95 12.57
N LEU A 276 22.48 4.41 13.78
CA LEU A 276 21.16 4.20 14.37
C LEU A 276 20.35 5.49 14.56
N PRO A 277 20.93 6.63 14.97
CA PRO A 277 20.19 7.90 15.03
C PRO A 277 19.59 8.29 13.67
N LEU A 278 20.39 8.22 12.60
CA LEU A 278 19.96 8.56 11.25
C LEU A 278 18.95 7.55 10.67
N VAL A 279 19.07 6.28 11.05
CA VAL A 279 18.13 5.22 10.67
C VAL A 279 16.79 5.46 11.35
N GLY A 280 16.78 5.74 12.67
CA GLY A 280 15.57 5.93 13.46
C GLY A 280 14.73 7.12 13.03
N THR A 281 15.37 8.19 12.54
CA THR A 281 14.71 9.39 11.99
C THR A 281 14.37 9.30 10.50
N LEU A 282 14.77 8.19 9.81
CA LEU A 282 14.67 8.00 8.36
C LEU A 282 15.55 8.98 7.56
N GLU A 283 16.49 9.70 8.17
CA GLU A 283 17.48 10.49 7.45
C GLU A 283 18.42 9.61 6.63
N LEU A 284 18.58 8.35 7.02
CA LEU A 284 19.32 7.34 6.28
C LEU A 284 18.39 6.16 5.90
N PRO A 285 17.67 6.24 4.78
CA PRO A 285 16.93 5.11 4.25
C PRO A 285 17.87 3.97 3.87
N GLY A 286 17.52 2.75 4.28
CA GLY A 286 18.38 1.60 4.07
C GLY A 286 17.70 0.35 3.57
N CYS A 287 18.54 -0.59 3.15
CA CYS A 287 18.16 -1.88 2.59
C CYS A 287 18.76 -3.04 3.40
N PHE A 288 18.09 -4.19 3.35
CA PHE A 288 18.62 -5.46 3.86
C PHE A 288 18.79 -6.43 2.68
N ALA A 289 20.00 -6.55 2.17
CA ALA A 289 20.33 -7.24 0.92
C ALA A 289 20.96 -8.62 1.20
N MET A 290 20.13 -9.61 1.55
CA MET A 290 20.56 -10.97 1.84
C MET A 290 20.25 -11.91 0.67
N THR A 291 18.97 -12.09 0.31
CA THR A 291 18.51 -13.06 -0.68
C THR A 291 19.02 -12.74 -2.07
N GLU A 292 19.37 -13.80 -2.81
CA GLU A 292 19.79 -13.71 -4.22
C GLU A 292 18.77 -14.41 -5.12
N THR A 293 18.77 -14.10 -6.41
CA THR A 293 17.89 -14.74 -7.40
C THR A 293 18.03 -16.27 -7.36
N GLY A 294 19.26 -16.79 -7.21
CA GLY A 294 19.56 -18.22 -7.08
C GLY A 294 19.38 -18.77 -5.66
N HIS A 295 19.35 -17.91 -4.64
CA HIS A 295 19.39 -18.28 -3.22
C HIS A 295 18.31 -17.55 -2.42
N GLY A 296 17.05 -17.90 -2.65
CA GLY A 296 15.91 -17.33 -1.93
C GLY A 296 15.74 -17.95 -0.53
N SER A 297 15.84 -19.26 -0.43
CA SER A 297 15.68 -20.02 0.82
C SER A 297 17.02 -20.39 1.43
N ASN A 298 17.94 -20.94 0.63
CA ASN A 298 19.29 -21.31 1.05
C ASN A 298 20.25 -20.12 0.98
N VAL A 299 20.10 -19.18 1.88
CA VAL A 299 20.96 -17.98 1.98
C VAL A 299 22.32 -18.22 2.63
N HIS A 300 22.61 -19.48 3.05
CA HIS A 300 23.94 -19.88 3.48
C HIS A 300 24.92 -19.95 2.30
N ASP A 301 24.43 -20.37 1.14
CA ASP A 301 25.23 -20.61 -0.05
C ASP A 301 25.16 -19.46 -1.06
N LEU A 302 24.80 -18.25 -0.61
CA LEU A 302 24.82 -17.06 -1.46
C LEU A 302 26.19 -16.88 -2.13
N GLU A 303 26.20 -16.32 -3.34
CA GLU A 303 27.38 -16.24 -4.20
C GLU A 303 28.07 -14.87 -4.24
N THR A 304 27.39 -13.79 -3.83
CA THR A 304 28.06 -12.46 -3.73
C THR A 304 29.30 -12.57 -2.86
N VAL A 305 30.42 -12.05 -3.31
CA VAL A 305 31.70 -12.09 -2.57
C VAL A 305 32.12 -10.71 -2.10
N ALA A 306 32.84 -10.69 -0.98
CA ALA A 306 33.54 -9.51 -0.46
C ALA A 306 34.99 -9.92 -0.19
N ARG A 307 35.91 -9.45 -1.03
CA ARG A 307 37.35 -9.75 -0.93
C ARG A 307 38.06 -8.64 -0.19
N PHE A 308 38.85 -8.96 0.83
CA PHE A 308 39.65 -8.00 1.54
C PHE A 308 40.97 -7.70 0.81
N GLU A 309 41.26 -6.43 0.60
CA GLU A 309 42.53 -5.95 0.06
C GLU A 309 43.30 -5.17 1.14
N SER A 310 44.33 -5.78 1.72
CA SER A 310 45.10 -5.18 2.81
C SER A 310 45.89 -3.95 2.41
N GLN A 311 46.26 -3.83 1.11
CA GLN A 311 47.01 -2.68 0.60
C GLN A 311 46.21 -1.36 0.63
N THR A 312 44.91 -1.44 0.46
CA THR A 312 44.00 -0.28 0.47
C THR A 312 43.13 -0.20 1.73
N ASP A 313 43.19 -1.20 2.61
CA ASP A 313 42.33 -1.35 3.80
C ASP A 313 40.82 -1.37 3.46
N GLU A 314 40.47 -2.06 2.36
CA GLU A 314 39.12 -2.08 1.80
C GLU A 314 38.62 -3.50 1.53
N PHE A 315 37.29 -3.64 1.51
CA PHE A 315 36.62 -4.78 0.87
C PHE A 315 36.19 -4.42 -0.54
N VAL A 316 36.33 -5.35 -1.45
CA VAL A 316 35.86 -5.29 -2.83
C VAL A 316 34.69 -6.26 -2.98
N LEU A 317 33.49 -5.72 -3.17
CA LEU A 317 32.29 -6.50 -3.40
C LEU A 317 32.09 -6.78 -4.88
N HIS A 318 31.72 -8.03 -5.20
CA HIS A 318 31.42 -8.46 -6.56
C HIS A 318 30.30 -9.47 -6.61
N THR A 319 29.40 -9.31 -7.59
CA THR A 319 28.31 -10.23 -7.92
C THR A 319 28.74 -11.07 -9.12
N PRO A 320 29.13 -12.36 -8.94
CA PRO A 320 29.81 -13.13 -9.96
C PRO A 320 28.89 -13.59 -11.11
N SER A 321 27.59 -13.65 -10.89
CA SER A 321 26.63 -14.16 -11.88
C SER A 321 25.27 -13.45 -11.76
N PRO A 322 24.40 -13.54 -12.78
CA PRO A 322 23.03 -13.06 -12.65
C PRO A 322 22.23 -13.74 -11.52
N ALA A 323 22.54 -15.00 -11.17
CA ALA A 323 21.92 -15.73 -10.08
C ALA A 323 22.31 -15.18 -8.70
N ALA A 324 23.48 -14.56 -8.60
CA ALA A 324 23.99 -13.90 -7.40
C ALA A 324 23.45 -12.48 -7.17
N ARG A 325 22.63 -11.93 -8.08
CA ARG A 325 22.01 -10.63 -7.86
C ARG A 325 21.09 -10.69 -6.66
N LYS A 326 21.21 -9.72 -5.76
CA LYS A 326 20.28 -9.54 -4.65
C LYS A 326 18.91 -9.20 -5.20
N ASP A 327 17.87 -9.93 -4.80
CA ASP A 327 16.57 -9.83 -5.41
C ASP A 327 15.46 -9.56 -4.39
N TYR A 328 14.41 -8.83 -4.81
CA TYR A 328 13.29 -8.39 -3.99
C TYR A 328 13.70 -7.55 -2.76
N ILE A 329 14.78 -6.80 -2.86
CA ILE A 329 15.30 -6.01 -1.75
C ILE A 329 14.44 -4.76 -1.54
N GLY A 330 13.80 -4.68 -0.37
CA GLY A 330 12.99 -3.51 0.00
C GLY A 330 13.84 -2.24 0.08
N ASN A 331 13.30 -1.11 -0.34
CA ASN A 331 13.93 0.20 -0.47
C ASN A 331 15.03 0.30 -1.55
N ALA A 332 15.36 -0.78 -2.26
CA ALA A 332 16.49 -0.77 -3.19
C ALA A 332 16.20 -0.07 -4.50
N ALA A 333 14.95 -0.12 -5.01
CA ALA A 333 14.63 0.46 -6.31
C ALA A 333 14.73 2.00 -6.32
N LEU A 334 14.30 2.69 -5.25
CA LEU A 334 14.20 4.16 -5.22
C LEU A 334 14.87 4.80 -4.00
N HIS A 335 14.48 4.39 -2.78
CA HIS A 335 14.70 5.21 -1.58
C HIS A 335 15.98 4.88 -0.81
N GLY A 336 16.44 3.63 -0.84
CA GLY A 336 17.60 3.18 -0.06
C GLY A 336 18.90 3.85 -0.49
N ARG A 337 19.68 4.31 0.47
CA ARG A 337 21.00 4.93 0.27
C ARG A 337 22.14 4.05 0.76
N LEU A 338 21.92 3.27 1.80
CA LEU A 338 22.87 2.33 2.39
C LEU A 338 22.24 0.94 2.46
N ALA A 339 22.97 -0.11 2.12
CA ALA A 339 22.51 -1.47 2.22
C ALA A 339 23.36 -2.29 3.19
N THR A 340 22.71 -3.08 4.06
CA THR A 340 23.40 -4.22 4.70
C THR A 340 23.42 -5.35 3.68
N VAL A 341 24.59 -5.62 3.11
CA VAL A 341 24.83 -6.64 2.10
C VAL A 341 25.47 -7.85 2.74
N PHE A 342 24.87 -9.03 2.54
CA PHE A 342 25.45 -10.30 2.95
C PHE A 342 26.28 -10.88 1.80
N ALA A 343 27.54 -11.19 2.08
CA ALA A 343 28.50 -11.69 1.09
C ALA A 343 29.44 -12.73 1.71
N GLN A 344 29.98 -13.62 0.88
CA GLN A 344 31.06 -14.55 1.27
C GLN A 344 32.34 -13.72 1.46
N LEU A 345 32.92 -13.78 2.65
CA LEU A 345 34.18 -13.10 2.96
C LEU A 345 35.36 -13.94 2.49
N GLU A 346 36.23 -13.31 1.67
CA GLU A 346 37.49 -13.85 1.20
C GLU A 346 38.66 -13.00 1.68
N ILE A 347 39.69 -13.61 2.24
CA ILE A 347 40.94 -12.96 2.63
C ILE A 347 42.10 -13.76 2.07
N GLY A 348 42.79 -13.22 1.06
CA GLY A 348 43.79 -14.01 0.30
C GLY A 348 43.14 -15.24 -0.35
N ALA A 349 43.58 -16.42 0.01
CA ALA A 349 43.02 -17.71 -0.46
C ALA A 349 42.03 -18.34 0.53
N GLU A 350 41.74 -17.68 1.65
CA GLU A 350 40.88 -18.22 2.69
C GLU A 350 39.43 -17.76 2.56
N HIS A 351 38.47 -18.68 2.74
CA HIS A 351 37.04 -18.41 2.74
C HIS A 351 36.50 -18.48 4.17
N HIS A 352 35.93 -17.37 4.63
CA HIS A 352 35.41 -17.25 6.00
C HIS A 352 33.89 -17.38 6.10
N GLY A 353 33.18 -17.63 4.98
CA GLY A 353 31.72 -17.74 4.92
C GLY A 353 31.01 -16.39 4.92
N VAL A 354 29.69 -16.41 5.12
CA VAL A 354 28.85 -15.23 5.00
C VAL A 354 29.11 -14.22 6.12
N HIS A 355 29.28 -12.95 5.74
CA HIS A 355 29.40 -11.78 6.61
C HIS A 355 28.49 -10.66 6.12
N ALA A 356 28.25 -9.64 6.95
CA ALA A 356 27.39 -8.50 6.65
C ALA A 356 28.21 -7.21 6.54
N PHE A 357 27.97 -6.45 5.45
CA PHE A 357 28.70 -5.24 5.11
C PHE A 357 27.76 -4.08 4.88
N LEU A 358 28.12 -2.89 5.34
CA LEU A 358 27.40 -1.66 5.03
C LEU A 358 27.94 -1.08 3.70
N VAL A 359 27.11 -1.13 2.65
CA VAL A 359 27.47 -0.73 1.29
C VAL A 359 26.64 0.46 0.86
N PRO A 360 27.24 1.65 0.60
CA PRO A 360 26.55 2.75 -0.04
C PRO A 360 26.05 2.33 -1.42
N ILE A 361 24.75 2.52 -1.68
CA ILE A 361 24.14 2.21 -2.97
C ILE A 361 23.69 3.43 -3.72
N ARG A 362 23.48 4.55 -3.02
CA ARG A 362 23.21 5.88 -3.62
C ARG A 362 23.94 6.99 -2.90
N GLU A 363 24.33 7.97 -3.66
CA GLU A 363 24.87 9.26 -3.19
C GLU A 363 23.77 10.11 -2.52
N GLN A 364 24.14 11.24 -1.93
CA GLN A 364 23.18 12.14 -1.30
C GLN A 364 22.18 12.75 -2.28
N ASP A 365 22.56 12.91 -3.54
CA ASP A 365 21.74 13.43 -4.62
C ASP A 365 20.84 12.36 -5.29
N GLY A 366 20.85 11.12 -4.78
CA GLY A 366 20.05 9.99 -5.27
C GLY A 366 20.67 9.22 -6.43
N ARG A 367 21.81 9.65 -7.00
CA ARG A 367 22.52 8.88 -8.03
C ARG A 367 23.04 7.57 -7.47
N VAL A 368 22.94 6.52 -8.25
CA VAL A 368 23.50 5.20 -7.90
C VAL A 368 25.03 5.31 -7.84
N CYS A 369 25.64 4.75 -6.80
CA CYS A 369 27.09 4.73 -6.61
C CYS A 369 27.80 3.95 -7.72
N ALA A 370 29.04 4.33 -8.02
CA ALA A 370 29.85 3.65 -9.02
C ALA A 370 30.01 2.15 -8.71
N GLY A 371 29.86 1.31 -9.73
CA GLY A 371 29.93 -0.15 -9.60
C GLY A 371 28.67 -0.80 -9.01
N VAL A 372 27.70 -0.05 -8.49
CA VAL A 372 26.42 -0.57 -8.03
C VAL A 372 25.42 -0.56 -9.17
N GLY A 373 24.76 -1.70 -9.42
CA GLY A 373 23.64 -1.79 -10.32
C GLY A 373 22.32 -1.90 -9.54
N VAL A 374 21.30 -1.22 -10.04
CA VAL A 374 19.95 -1.21 -9.46
C VAL A 374 18.91 -1.42 -10.53
N GLU A 375 17.95 -2.31 -10.29
CA GLU A 375 16.79 -2.55 -11.16
C GLU A 375 15.52 -2.64 -10.30
N ASP A 376 14.43 -2.04 -10.77
CA ASP A 376 13.11 -2.15 -10.10
C ASP A 376 12.51 -3.54 -10.39
N CYS A 377 12.01 -4.24 -9.38
CA CYS A 377 11.31 -5.53 -9.56
C CYS A 377 9.95 -5.40 -10.24
N GLY A 378 9.45 -4.19 -10.49
CA GLY A 378 8.19 -3.94 -11.15
C GLY A 378 6.97 -4.15 -10.27
N GLU A 379 5.82 -4.41 -10.89
CA GLU A 379 4.58 -4.71 -10.19
C GLU A 379 4.59 -6.11 -9.60
N LYS A 380 4.00 -6.23 -8.42
CA LYS A 380 3.83 -7.47 -7.68
C LYS A 380 2.35 -7.76 -7.48
N LEU A 381 2.00 -8.98 -7.07
CA LEU A 381 0.63 -9.35 -6.69
C LEU A 381 0.07 -8.45 -5.57
N GLY A 382 0.93 -7.93 -4.69
CA GLY A 382 0.59 -7.01 -3.62
C GLY A 382 1.81 -6.26 -3.10
N LEU A 383 1.65 -5.41 -2.09
CA LEU A 383 2.71 -4.62 -1.47
C LEU A 383 3.42 -3.68 -2.46
N ASN A 384 2.70 -3.12 -3.42
CA ASN A 384 3.26 -2.27 -4.47
C ASN A 384 3.73 -0.89 -3.96
N GLY A 385 3.36 -0.50 -2.73
CA GLY A 385 3.93 0.64 -2.03
C GLY A 385 5.37 0.46 -1.55
N ILE A 386 5.94 -0.76 -1.64
CA ILE A 386 7.36 -1.01 -1.39
C ILE A 386 8.12 -0.98 -2.71
N ASP A 387 9.19 -0.20 -2.75
CA ASP A 387 10.12 -0.09 -3.85
C ASP A 387 11.16 -1.23 -3.80
N ASN A 388 10.70 -2.47 -4.10
CA ASN A 388 11.59 -3.62 -4.20
C ASN A 388 12.48 -3.50 -5.44
N GLY A 389 13.77 -3.74 -5.25
CA GLY A 389 14.75 -3.73 -6.33
C GLY A 389 15.69 -4.92 -6.30
N ARG A 390 16.38 -5.11 -7.42
CA ARG A 390 17.56 -5.96 -7.55
C ARG A 390 18.80 -5.12 -7.38
N LEU A 391 19.81 -5.69 -6.73
CA LEU A 391 21.12 -5.07 -6.57
C LEU A 391 22.22 -6.02 -7.06
N TRP A 392 23.23 -5.47 -7.70
CA TRP A 392 24.47 -6.19 -8.00
C TRP A 392 25.67 -5.26 -7.88
N PHE A 393 26.82 -5.84 -7.68
CA PHE A 393 28.06 -5.13 -7.37
C PHE A 393 29.13 -5.53 -8.36
N ASP A 394 29.75 -4.55 -9.01
CA ASP A 394 30.89 -4.73 -9.90
C ASP A 394 32.09 -4.00 -9.30
N GLN A 395 32.93 -4.76 -8.57
CA GLN A 395 34.16 -4.28 -7.92
C GLN A 395 33.93 -3.07 -7.00
N VAL A 396 32.81 -3.07 -6.26
CA VAL A 396 32.46 -1.96 -5.35
C VAL A 396 33.39 -1.99 -4.13
N ARG A 397 34.10 -0.88 -3.90
CA ARG A 397 35.05 -0.73 -2.81
C ARG A 397 34.40 -0.07 -1.61
N ILE A 398 34.58 -0.67 -0.44
CA ILE A 398 34.12 -0.12 0.84
C ILE A 398 35.25 -0.20 1.88
N PRO A 399 35.34 0.78 2.79
CA PRO A 399 36.31 0.74 3.88
C PRO A 399 36.13 -0.50 4.76
N ARG A 400 37.23 -1.02 5.32
CA ARG A 400 37.21 -2.16 6.24
C ARG A 400 36.22 -1.97 7.40
N GLN A 401 36.05 -0.74 7.86
CA GLN A 401 35.15 -0.37 8.95
C GLN A 401 33.65 -0.60 8.63
N ASN A 402 33.32 -0.86 7.36
CA ASN A 402 31.95 -1.15 6.94
C ASN A 402 31.56 -2.62 7.17
N LEU A 403 32.48 -3.49 7.59
CA LEU A 403 32.13 -4.80 8.12
C LEU A 403 31.35 -4.63 9.43
N LEU A 404 30.17 -5.25 9.55
CA LEU A 404 29.45 -5.37 10.82
C LEU A 404 30.15 -6.44 11.67
N ASP A 405 31.01 -6.00 12.58
CA ASP A 405 32.13 -6.77 13.14
C ASP A 405 31.91 -7.32 14.55
N ARG A 406 30.66 -7.49 14.98
CA ARG A 406 30.34 -8.04 16.29
C ARG A 406 30.80 -9.49 16.46
N PHE A 407 30.69 -10.31 15.42
CA PHE A 407 30.99 -11.75 15.48
C PHE A 407 32.23 -12.15 14.71
N ALA A 408 32.86 -11.21 14.01
CA ALA A 408 34.11 -11.45 13.31
C ALA A 408 34.81 -10.13 13.02
N GLN A 409 36.13 -10.12 13.07
CA GLN A 409 36.95 -8.95 12.84
C GLN A 409 38.04 -9.24 11.80
N VAL A 410 38.33 -8.25 10.97
CA VAL A 410 39.45 -8.25 10.01
C VAL A 410 40.37 -7.12 10.40
N ALA A 411 41.64 -7.40 10.71
CA ALA A 411 42.63 -6.38 10.98
C ALA A 411 43.19 -5.80 9.66
N ALA A 412 43.89 -4.68 9.72
CA ALA A 412 44.46 -4.00 8.54
C ALA A 412 45.48 -4.87 7.79
N ASP A 413 46.18 -5.77 8.49
CA ASP A 413 47.12 -6.73 7.90
C ASP A 413 46.42 -7.96 7.25
N GLY A 414 45.07 -8.02 7.31
CA GLY A 414 44.29 -9.13 6.80
C GLY A 414 44.11 -10.28 7.78
N SER A 415 44.62 -10.18 9.02
CA SER A 415 44.37 -11.22 10.02
C SER A 415 42.91 -11.26 10.40
N TYR A 416 42.31 -12.46 10.39
CA TYR A 416 40.92 -12.72 10.71
C TYR A 416 40.77 -13.30 12.12
N SER A 417 39.79 -12.82 12.87
CA SER A 417 39.45 -13.36 14.18
C SER A 417 37.95 -13.46 14.39
N SER A 418 37.48 -14.50 15.06
CA SER A 418 36.08 -14.65 15.45
C SER A 418 35.98 -15.49 16.73
N PRO A 419 35.11 -15.08 17.67
CA PRO A 419 34.83 -15.91 18.87
C PRO A 419 34.09 -17.20 18.51
N ILE A 420 33.55 -17.31 17.28
CA ILE A 420 32.84 -18.48 16.78
C ILE A 420 33.65 -19.09 15.65
N SER A 421 34.36 -20.19 15.95
CA SER A 421 35.27 -20.84 15.00
C SER A 421 34.58 -21.44 13.76
N SER A 422 33.34 -21.97 13.92
CA SER A 422 32.58 -22.57 12.82
C SER A 422 31.86 -21.48 11.99
N PRO A 423 32.17 -21.36 10.68
CA PRO A 423 31.47 -20.43 9.80
C PRO A 423 29.94 -20.66 9.77
N THR A 424 29.50 -21.91 9.70
CA THR A 424 28.09 -22.29 9.72
C THR A 424 27.41 -21.87 11.04
N LYS A 425 28.03 -22.14 12.20
CA LYS A 425 27.49 -21.74 13.50
C LYS A 425 27.40 -20.20 13.60
N ARG A 426 28.42 -19.49 13.15
CA ARG A 426 28.42 -18.02 13.11
C ARG A 426 27.30 -17.47 12.24
N PHE A 427 27.09 -18.04 11.05
CA PHE A 427 26.00 -17.69 10.17
C PHE A 427 24.63 -17.83 10.86
N PHE A 428 24.36 -18.96 11.51
CA PHE A 428 23.09 -19.17 12.23
C PHE A 428 22.92 -18.22 13.43
N VAL A 429 23.99 -17.84 14.11
CA VAL A 429 23.94 -16.80 15.16
C VAL A 429 23.57 -15.45 14.55
N MET A 430 24.12 -15.10 13.39
CA MET A 430 23.76 -13.90 12.66
C MET A 430 22.29 -13.91 12.22
N LEU A 431 21.77 -15.06 11.76
CA LEU A 431 20.35 -15.24 11.42
C LEU A 431 19.41 -15.08 12.63
N GLY A 432 19.92 -15.19 13.84
CA GLY A 432 19.14 -14.91 15.06
C GLY A 432 18.52 -13.52 15.06
N THR A 433 19.11 -12.55 14.35
CA THR A 433 18.57 -11.19 14.14
C THR A 433 17.18 -11.19 13.48
N LEU A 434 16.83 -12.23 12.72
CA LEU A 434 15.57 -12.34 12.00
C LEU A 434 14.42 -12.91 12.85
N VAL A 435 14.70 -13.42 14.06
CA VAL A 435 13.67 -14.09 14.90
C VAL A 435 12.55 -13.11 15.27
N GLY A 436 12.88 -11.91 15.76
CA GLY A 436 11.91 -10.88 16.08
C GLY A 436 11.06 -10.46 14.87
N GLY A 437 11.70 -10.34 13.70
CA GLY A 437 11.00 -10.04 12.44
C GLY A 437 10.00 -11.12 12.04
N ARG A 438 10.31 -12.41 12.23
CA ARG A 438 9.38 -13.53 11.95
C ARG A 438 8.16 -13.49 12.84
N VAL A 439 8.33 -13.22 14.13
CA VAL A 439 7.20 -13.02 15.07
C VAL A 439 6.35 -11.83 14.62
N SER A 440 6.98 -10.70 14.28
CA SER A 440 6.29 -9.49 13.83
C SER A 440 5.47 -9.73 12.56
N VAL A 441 6.01 -10.45 11.58
CA VAL A 441 5.27 -10.79 10.33
C VAL A 441 4.10 -11.74 10.61
N ALA A 442 4.23 -12.69 11.54
CA ALA A 442 3.13 -13.57 11.95
C ALA A 442 1.99 -12.75 12.59
N LEU A 443 2.32 -11.79 13.46
CA LEU A 443 1.35 -10.86 14.06
C LEU A 443 0.69 -9.96 13.00
N ALA A 444 1.43 -9.52 12.00
CA ALA A 444 0.89 -8.77 10.87
C ALA A 444 -0.16 -9.57 10.08
N GLY A 445 0.14 -10.83 9.78
CA GLY A 445 -0.82 -11.74 9.15
C GLY A 445 -2.08 -11.94 9.98
N LEU A 446 -1.93 -12.07 11.29
CA LEU A 446 -3.06 -12.16 12.23
C LEU A 446 -3.89 -10.86 12.24
N SER A 447 -3.26 -9.69 12.25
CA SER A 447 -3.95 -8.39 12.23
C SER A 447 -4.74 -8.18 10.93
N THR A 448 -4.17 -8.56 9.79
CA THR A 448 -4.86 -8.53 8.50
C THR A 448 -6.07 -9.48 8.50
N SER A 449 -5.93 -10.69 9.06
CA SER A 449 -7.03 -11.64 9.21
C SER A 449 -8.14 -11.09 10.10
N LYS A 450 -7.81 -10.40 11.20
CA LYS A 450 -8.78 -9.72 12.07
C LYS A 450 -9.54 -8.62 11.30
N SER A 451 -8.84 -7.81 10.48
CA SER A 451 -9.46 -6.78 9.64
C SER A 451 -10.43 -7.39 8.63
N ALA A 452 -10.00 -8.42 7.90
CA ALA A 452 -10.84 -9.13 6.93
C ALA A 452 -12.07 -9.76 7.59
N LEU A 453 -11.89 -10.39 8.75
CA LEU A 453 -13.00 -10.97 9.52
C LEU A 453 -13.99 -9.89 10.00
N ALA A 454 -13.51 -8.74 10.48
CA ALA A 454 -14.37 -7.64 10.90
C ALA A 454 -15.22 -7.11 9.73
N ILE A 455 -14.63 -6.99 8.52
CA ILE A 455 -15.36 -6.60 7.30
C ILE A 455 -16.40 -7.66 6.96
N ALA A 456 -16.02 -8.94 6.90
CA ALA A 456 -16.90 -10.05 6.55
C ALA A 456 -18.10 -10.16 7.50
N VAL A 457 -17.85 -10.08 8.82
CA VAL A 457 -18.93 -10.14 9.85
C VAL A 457 -19.86 -8.94 9.74
N ARG A 458 -19.32 -7.72 9.57
CA ARG A 458 -20.15 -6.50 9.41
C ARG A 458 -20.98 -6.56 8.14
N TYR A 459 -20.41 -7.02 7.04
CA TYR A 459 -21.12 -7.22 5.80
C TYR A 459 -22.21 -8.27 5.97
N GLY A 460 -21.90 -9.48 6.48
CA GLY A 460 -22.85 -10.56 6.70
C GLY A 460 -24.00 -10.17 7.64
N ALA A 461 -23.74 -9.34 8.66
CA ALA A 461 -24.77 -8.83 9.55
C ALA A 461 -25.77 -7.87 8.87
N ARG A 462 -25.38 -7.24 7.76
CA ARG A 462 -26.22 -6.27 7.01
C ARG A 462 -26.80 -6.85 5.74
N ARG A 463 -26.09 -7.78 5.09
CA ARG A 463 -26.55 -8.41 3.86
C ARG A 463 -27.84 -9.17 4.11
N ARG A 464 -28.86 -8.91 3.27
CA ARG A 464 -30.11 -9.67 3.22
C ARG A 464 -30.23 -10.30 1.84
N GLN A 465 -30.84 -11.50 1.80
CA GLN A 465 -31.22 -12.23 0.61
C GLN A 465 -32.65 -12.73 0.83
N PHE A 466 -33.51 -12.54 -0.12
CA PHE A 466 -34.90 -12.93 -0.04
C PHE A 466 -35.75 -12.22 1.06
N GLY A 467 -35.48 -10.96 1.42
CA GLY A 467 -36.22 -10.28 2.47
C GLY A 467 -36.08 -8.78 2.45
#